data_280025fb7a6fddccd7b56b7fb4653052
#
_entry.id   280025fb7a6fddccd7b56b7fb4653052
#
_cell.length_a   1.000
_cell.length_b   1.000
_cell.length_c   1.000
_cell.angle_alpha   90.00
_cell.angle_beta   90.00
_cell.angle_gamma   90.00
#
_symmetry.space_group_name_H-M   'P 1'
#
loop_
_entity.id
_entity.type
_entity.pdbx_description
1 polymer ?
#
loop_
_entity_poly.entity_id
_entity_poly.type
_entity_poly.pdbx_seq_one_letter_code
_entity_poly.pdbx_strand_id
1 'polypeptide(L)'
;MNIHISKFPAQIFRAYDIRGKVSLLSPQLVYAIAHALVQQYKVAGQHELVIGYDARLTSPSYAKLIQKICQANGLQADLMGCCASPALYYAARHFNGNGIMVTASHNPKSDNGIKWIIQGEPPTPEMIQQVSTWAQTHFCPERHIPLEH
;
A
#
# COMPACT_ATOMS: atom_id res chain seq x y z
N MET A 1 15.76 -11.12 -24.56
CA MET A 1 15.52 -11.15 -23.14
C MET A 1 14.67 -9.96 -22.70
N ASN A 2 13.70 -10.22 -21.89
CA ASN A 2 12.77 -9.18 -21.58
C ASN A 2 12.86 -8.75 -20.11
N ILE A 3 13.90 -8.03 -19.82
CA ILE A 3 14.18 -7.55 -18.47
C ILE A 3 13.14 -6.55 -18.00
N HIS A 4 12.45 -5.89 -18.93
CA HIS A 4 11.48 -4.85 -18.58
C HIS A 4 10.33 -5.37 -17.74
N ILE A 5 9.90 -6.62 -17.96
CA ILE A 5 8.80 -7.22 -17.21
C ILE A 5 9.14 -7.39 -15.74
N SER A 6 10.42 -7.64 -15.44
CA SER A 6 10.87 -7.87 -14.07
C SER A 6 11.49 -6.62 -13.44
N LYS A 7 11.53 -5.51 -14.18
CA LYS A 7 12.16 -4.30 -13.69
C LYS A 7 11.29 -3.63 -12.63
N PHE A 8 11.92 -3.22 -11.54
CA PHE A 8 11.24 -2.51 -10.47
C PHE A 8 10.78 -1.12 -10.98
N PRO A 9 9.48 -0.79 -10.88
CA PRO A 9 8.97 0.47 -11.41
C PRO A 9 9.15 1.61 -10.41
N ALA A 10 10.37 2.09 -10.24
CA ALA A 10 10.68 3.13 -9.25
C ALA A 10 9.89 4.42 -9.47
N GLN A 11 9.45 4.70 -10.70
CA GLN A 11 8.75 5.92 -11.04
C GLN A 11 7.38 6.06 -10.41
N ILE A 12 6.77 4.98 -9.91
CA ILE A 12 5.47 5.05 -9.25
C ILE A 12 5.56 5.55 -7.81
N PHE A 13 6.77 5.60 -7.23
CA PHE A 13 6.99 6.11 -5.88
C PHE A 13 7.20 7.62 -5.97
N ARG A 14 6.13 8.37 -5.71
CA ARG A 14 6.05 9.81 -5.97
C ARG A 14 6.33 10.61 -4.69
N ALA A 15 6.12 11.93 -4.76
CA ALA A 15 6.46 12.80 -3.62
C ALA A 15 5.54 12.61 -2.42
N TYR A 16 4.27 12.25 -2.67
CA TYR A 16 3.25 12.19 -1.62
C TYR A 16 2.53 10.86 -1.51
N ASP A 17 2.69 9.99 -2.49
CA ASP A 17 2.02 8.67 -2.50
C ASP A 17 2.70 7.74 -3.51
N ILE A 18 2.12 6.54 -3.62
CA ILE A 18 2.49 5.57 -4.63
C ILE A 18 1.34 5.51 -5.63
N ARG A 19 1.60 5.82 -6.89
CA ARG A 19 0.57 5.79 -7.94
C ARG A 19 1.16 5.40 -9.28
N GLY A 20 0.45 4.56 -10.01
CA GLY A 20 0.85 4.20 -11.35
C GLY A 20 -0.17 3.28 -12.02
N LYS A 21 0.15 2.85 -13.22
CA LYS A 21 -0.69 1.93 -13.95
C LYS A 21 -0.80 0.59 -13.23
N VAL A 22 -1.99 -0.01 -13.27
CA VAL A 22 -2.23 -1.33 -12.68
C VAL A 22 -1.25 -2.36 -13.23
N SER A 23 -0.85 -2.22 -14.50
CA SER A 23 0.15 -3.12 -15.10
C SER A 23 1.52 -3.06 -14.41
N LEU A 24 1.81 -1.96 -13.71
CA LEU A 24 3.05 -1.81 -12.94
C LEU A 24 2.86 -2.22 -11.47
N LEU A 25 1.64 -2.09 -10.95
CA LEU A 25 1.31 -2.49 -9.59
C LEU A 25 0.90 -3.96 -9.53
N SER A 26 1.83 -4.83 -9.89
CA SER A 26 1.61 -6.27 -9.83
C SER A 26 1.36 -6.72 -8.39
N PRO A 27 0.71 -7.87 -8.17
CA PRO A 27 0.57 -8.42 -6.82
C PRO A 27 1.92 -8.59 -6.12
N GLN A 28 2.96 -8.97 -6.85
CA GLN A 28 4.30 -9.13 -6.30
C GLN A 28 4.87 -7.80 -5.79
N LEU A 29 4.58 -6.70 -6.50
CA LEU A 29 5.01 -5.38 -6.06
C LEU A 29 4.20 -4.91 -4.86
N VAL A 30 2.88 -5.10 -4.88
CA VAL A 30 2.02 -4.75 -3.73
C VAL A 30 2.46 -5.54 -2.49
N TYR A 31 2.82 -6.80 -2.65
CA TYR A 31 3.37 -7.61 -1.57
C TYR A 31 4.62 -6.97 -0.97
N ALA A 32 5.56 -6.56 -1.82
CA ALA A 32 6.80 -5.93 -1.35
C ALA A 32 6.54 -4.58 -0.67
N ILE A 33 5.63 -3.78 -1.24
CA ILE A 33 5.23 -2.49 -0.67
C ILE A 33 4.60 -2.71 0.72
N ALA A 34 3.72 -3.70 0.84
CA ALA A 34 3.04 -3.97 2.12
C ALA A 34 4.06 -4.29 3.22
N HIS A 35 5.08 -5.10 2.92
CA HIS A 35 6.12 -5.38 3.89
C HIS A 35 6.90 -4.13 4.28
N ALA A 36 7.16 -3.24 3.32
CA ALA A 36 7.83 -1.98 3.61
C ALA A 36 6.99 -1.08 4.52
N LEU A 37 5.67 -1.04 4.29
CA LEU A 37 4.76 -0.28 5.14
C LEU A 37 4.73 -0.85 6.56
N VAL A 38 4.72 -2.16 6.70
CA VAL A 38 4.80 -2.81 8.01
C VAL A 38 6.03 -2.32 8.76
N GLN A 39 7.18 -2.23 8.10
CA GLN A 39 8.40 -1.74 8.74
C GLN A 39 8.25 -0.30 9.22
N GLN A 40 7.60 0.56 8.42
CA GLN A 40 7.40 1.95 8.85
C GLN A 40 6.51 2.06 10.08
N TYR A 41 5.42 1.29 10.14
CA TYR A 41 4.57 1.28 11.34
C TYR A 41 5.32 0.76 12.55
N LYS A 42 6.09 -0.31 12.40
CA LYS A 42 6.88 -0.87 13.51
C LYS A 42 7.94 0.08 14.02
N VAL A 43 8.67 0.75 13.12
CA VAL A 43 9.68 1.74 13.50
C VAL A 43 9.05 2.89 14.28
N ALA A 44 7.81 3.26 13.92
CA ALA A 44 7.06 4.30 14.61
C ALA A 44 6.41 3.81 15.91
N GLY A 45 6.60 2.54 16.27
CA GLY A 45 6.03 1.97 17.50
C GLY A 45 4.53 1.72 17.41
N GLN A 46 3.98 1.60 16.22
CA GLN A 46 2.55 1.43 16.00
C GLN A 46 2.19 -0.03 15.84
N HIS A 47 1.01 -0.42 16.36
CA HIS A 47 0.59 -1.82 16.41
C HIS A 47 -0.76 -2.06 15.75
N GLU A 48 -1.47 -1.02 15.34
CA GLU A 48 -2.81 -1.14 14.77
C GLU A 48 -3.00 -0.11 13.66
N LEU A 49 -3.86 -0.44 12.69
CA LEU A 49 -4.21 0.44 11.59
C LEU A 49 -5.52 0.00 10.96
N VAL A 50 -6.13 0.91 10.19
CA VAL A 50 -7.32 0.60 9.40
C VAL A 50 -6.98 0.74 7.92
N ILE A 51 -7.58 -0.12 7.09
CA ILE A 51 -7.35 -0.13 5.65
C ILE A 51 -8.66 0.11 4.93
N GLY A 52 -8.68 1.06 4.01
CA GLY A 52 -9.81 1.32 3.14
C GLY A 52 -9.39 1.26 1.68
N TYR A 53 -10.36 1.22 0.79
CA TYR A 53 -10.09 1.19 -0.65
C TYR A 53 -11.24 1.85 -1.40
N ASP A 54 -10.93 2.35 -2.59
CA ASP A 54 -11.95 2.97 -3.44
C ASP A 54 -12.61 1.91 -4.35
N ALA A 55 -13.47 2.38 -5.26
CA ALA A 55 -14.27 1.50 -6.10
C ALA A 55 -13.51 0.94 -7.32
N ARG A 56 -12.20 1.17 -7.43
CA ARG A 56 -11.42 0.64 -8.56
C ARG A 56 -11.37 -0.88 -8.51
N LEU A 57 -11.27 -1.49 -9.69
CA LEU A 57 -11.40 -2.93 -9.84
C LEU A 57 -10.36 -3.72 -9.03
N THR A 58 -9.13 -3.23 -8.97
CA THR A 58 -8.05 -3.92 -8.26
C THR A 58 -7.94 -3.55 -6.77
N SER A 59 -8.65 -2.51 -6.34
CA SER A 59 -8.50 -1.99 -4.98
C SER A 59 -8.84 -3.00 -3.89
N PRO A 60 -9.95 -3.77 -3.99
CA PRO A 60 -10.26 -4.74 -2.94
C PRO A 60 -9.19 -5.79 -2.73
N SER A 61 -8.66 -6.37 -3.83
CA SER A 61 -7.65 -7.42 -3.71
C SER A 61 -6.33 -6.88 -3.17
N TYR A 62 -5.94 -5.67 -3.55
CA TYR A 62 -4.75 -5.03 -3.00
C TYR A 62 -4.91 -4.77 -1.50
N ALA A 63 -6.06 -4.23 -1.10
CA ALA A 63 -6.31 -3.93 0.31
C ALA A 63 -6.29 -5.21 1.16
N LYS A 64 -6.89 -6.28 0.67
CA LYS A 64 -6.89 -7.57 1.38
C LYS A 64 -5.50 -8.17 1.49
N LEU A 65 -4.69 -8.03 0.44
CA LEU A 65 -3.30 -8.51 0.46
C LEU A 65 -2.49 -7.73 1.51
N ILE A 66 -2.64 -6.40 1.52
CA ILE A 66 -1.95 -5.56 2.51
C ILE A 66 -2.38 -5.94 3.94
N GLN A 67 -3.68 -6.14 4.16
CA GLN A 67 -4.20 -6.56 5.45
C GLN A 67 -3.57 -7.87 5.90
N LYS A 68 -3.53 -8.85 5.01
CA LYS A 68 -2.98 -10.17 5.32
C LYS A 68 -1.52 -10.08 5.74
N ILE A 69 -0.73 -9.26 5.04
CA ILE A 69 0.69 -9.09 5.35
C ILE A 69 0.88 -8.36 6.68
N CYS A 70 0.08 -7.32 6.94
CA CYS A 70 0.11 -6.64 8.22
C CYS A 70 -0.16 -7.60 9.37
N GLN A 71 -1.21 -8.40 9.25
CA GLN A 71 -1.59 -9.37 10.28
C GLN A 71 -0.52 -10.43 10.48
N ALA A 72 0.08 -10.92 9.39
CA ALA A 72 1.13 -11.92 9.46
C ALA A 72 2.39 -11.38 10.16
N ASN A 73 2.53 -10.06 10.23
CA ASN A 73 3.68 -9.41 10.87
C ASN A 73 3.32 -8.81 12.24
N GLY A 74 2.19 -9.20 12.81
CA GLY A 74 1.82 -8.84 14.17
C GLY A 74 1.10 -7.52 14.33
N LEU A 75 0.69 -6.88 13.25
CA LEU A 75 -0.11 -5.66 13.34
C LEU A 75 -1.60 -6.01 13.33
N GLN A 76 -2.38 -5.31 14.15
CA GLN A 76 -3.82 -5.39 14.05
C GLN A 76 -4.27 -4.52 12.86
N ALA A 77 -4.76 -5.12 11.81
CA ALA A 77 -5.17 -4.43 10.60
C ALA A 77 -6.63 -4.73 10.31
N ASP A 78 -7.48 -3.73 10.46
CA ASP A 78 -8.91 -3.84 10.19
C ASP A 78 -9.23 -3.31 8.80
N LEU A 79 -10.09 -4.00 8.07
CA LEU A 79 -10.52 -3.60 6.74
C LEU A 79 -11.90 -2.94 6.86
N MET A 80 -11.97 -1.63 6.59
CA MET A 80 -13.26 -0.95 6.69
C MET A 80 -14.10 -1.05 5.41
N GLY A 81 -13.51 -1.52 4.32
CA GLY A 81 -14.22 -1.71 3.07
C GLY A 81 -14.09 -0.54 2.11
N CYS A 82 -15.00 -0.47 1.14
CA CYS A 82 -14.99 0.56 0.11
C CYS A 82 -15.43 1.90 0.69
N CYS A 83 -14.61 2.93 0.51
CA CYS A 83 -14.88 4.23 1.09
C CYS A 83 -14.12 5.32 0.33
N ALA A 84 -14.44 6.57 0.62
CA ALA A 84 -13.65 7.71 0.17
C ALA A 84 -12.49 7.96 1.14
N SER A 85 -11.41 8.59 0.67
CA SER A 85 -10.24 8.86 1.50
C SER A 85 -10.55 9.62 2.78
N PRO A 86 -11.41 10.67 2.79
CA PRO A 86 -11.75 11.34 4.05
C PRO A 86 -12.36 10.41 5.09
N ALA A 87 -13.17 9.44 4.66
CA ALA A 87 -13.78 8.49 5.59
C ALA A 87 -12.72 7.58 6.22
N LEU A 88 -11.73 7.16 5.44
CA LEU A 88 -10.60 6.36 5.95
C LEU A 88 -9.82 7.17 6.99
N TYR A 89 -9.49 8.41 6.69
CA TYR A 89 -8.73 9.25 7.61
C TYR A 89 -9.49 9.52 8.90
N TYR A 90 -10.81 9.68 8.82
CA TYR A 90 -11.63 9.81 10.00
C TYR A 90 -11.60 8.54 10.86
N ALA A 91 -11.78 7.38 10.21
CA ALA A 91 -11.74 6.09 10.91
C ALA A 91 -10.38 5.83 11.57
N ALA A 92 -9.30 6.27 10.93
CA ALA A 92 -7.95 6.07 11.45
C ALA A 92 -7.75 6.71 12.83
N ARG A 93 -8.56 7.69 13.20
CA ARG A 93 -8.50 8.30 14.53
C ARG A 93 -8.74 7.28 15.65
N HIS A 94 -9.47 6.22 15.36
CA HIS A 94 -9.72 5.13 16.31
C HIS A 94 -8.60 4.07 16.30
N PHE A 95 -7.60 4.26 15.44
CA PHE A 95 -6.46 3.36 15.26
C PHE A 95 -5.15 4.12 15.48
N ASN A 96 -5.16 5.06 16.42
CA ASN A 96 -4.02 5.91 16.75
C ASN A 96 -3.55 6.77 15.56
N GLY A 97 -4.45 7.09 14.65
CA GLY A 97 -4.14 7.88 13.46
C GLY A 97 -3.48 7.09 12.36
N ASN A 98 -3.55 5.76 12.39
CA ASN A 98 -2.89 4.90 11.41
C ASN A 98 -3.89 4.37 10.39
N GLY A 99 -3.60 4.60 9.11
CA GLY A 99 -4.47 4.13 8.05
C GLY A 99 -3.76 3.99 6.72
N ILE A 100 -4.24 3.04 5.91
CA ILE A 100 -3.78 2.83 4.54
C ILE A 100 -4.99 2.93 3.62
N MET A 101 -4.84 3.68 2.54
CA MET A 101 -5.90 3.85 1.54
C MET A 101 -5.41 3.38 0.18
N VAL A 102 -6.13 2.45 -0.42
CA VAL A 102 -5.84 1.98 -1.78
C VAL A 102 -6.67 2.80 -2.75
N THR A 103 -6.04 3.73 -3.44
CA THR A 103 -6.69 4.64 -4.36
C THR A 103 -5.66 5.33 -5.26
N ALA A 104 -6.07 5.69 -6.46
CA ALA A 104 -5.30 6.58 -7.32
C ALA A 104 -6.00 7.94 -7.48
N SER A 105 -6.93 8.26 -6.59
CA SER A 105 -7.64 9.54 -6.58
C SER A 105 -8.34 9.84 -7.91
N HIS A 106 -7.93 10.88 -8.62
CA HIS A 106 -8.54 11.31 -9.89
C HIS A 106 -7.88 10.69 -11.12
N ASN A 107 -6.89 9.83 -10.95
CA ASN A 107 -6.21 9.19 -12.07
C ASN A 107 -7.17 8.27 -12.83
N PRO A 108 -6.88 7.92 -14.11
CA PRO A 108 -7.70 7.01 -14.90
C PRO A 108 -7.94 5.67 -14.20
N LYS A 109 -8.98 4.97 -14.64
CA LYS A 109 -9.35 3.65 -14.08
C LYS A 109 -8.25 2.60 -14.24
N SER A 110 -7.35 2.78 -15.20
CA SER A 110 -6.21 1.89 -15.42
C SER A 110 -5.09 2.09 -14.41
N ASP A 111 -5.20 3.10 -13.53
CA ASP A 111 -4.25 3.37 -12.50
C ASP A 111 -4.76 2.89 -11.14
N ASN A 112 -3.85 2.68 -10.22
CA ASN A 112 -4.18 2.51 -8.81
C ASN A 112 -3.01 3.04 -7.97
N GLY A 113 -3.14 2.99 -6.67
CA GLY A 113 -2.11 3.51 -5.80
C GLY A 113 -2.36 3.22 -4.34
N ILE A 114 -1.42 3.64 -3.51
CA ILE A 114 -1.44 3.43 -2.08
C ILE A 114 -1.02 4.72 -1.39
N LYS A 115 -1.84 5.15 -0.45
CA LYS A 115 -1.56 6.27 0.45
C LYS A 115 -1.61 5.76 1.87
N TRP A 116 -0.88 6.38 2.78
CA TRP A 116 -0.95 5.98 4.19
C TRP A 116 -0.66 7.15 5.09
N ILE A 117 -1.14 7.05 6.32
CA ILE A 117 -0.83 7.98 7.40
C ILE A 117 -0.36 7.20 8.62
N ILE A 118 0.53 7.80 9.38
CA ILE A 118 1.04 7.25 10.63
C ILE A 118 0.85 8.32 11.70
N GLN A 119 0.09 7.99 12.74
CA GLN A 119 -0.23 8.93 13.83
C GLN A 119 -0.82 10.24 13.28
N GLY A 120 -1.66 10.12 12.27
CA GLY A 120 -2.35 11.26 11.65
C GLY A 120 -1.53 12.02 10.63
N GLU A 121 -0.28 11.66 10.39
CA GLU A 121 0.61 12.40 9.49
C GLU A 121 0.85 11.64 8.21
N PRO A 122 0.80 12.33 7.04
CA PRO A 122 1.17 11.71 5.77
C PRO A 122 2.67 11.43 5.73
N PRO A 123 3.11 10.50 4.85
CA PRO A 123 4.54 10.24 4.72
C PRO A 123 5.26 11.43 4.13
N THR A 124 6.51 11.63 4.56
CA THR A 124 7.40 12.56 3.89
C THR A 124 7.90 11.96 2.58
N PRO A 125 8.41 12.79 1.63
CA PRO A 125 9.03 12.22 0.43
C PRO A 125 10.12 11.21 0.73
N GLU A 126 10.90 11.42 1.78
CA GLU A 126 11.95 10.50 2.22
C GLU A 126 11.38 9.16 2.67
N MET A 127 10.25 9.17 3.36
CA MET A 127 9.58 7.93 3.78
C MET A 127 9.08 7.14 2.58
N ILE A 128 8.58 7.81 1.55
CA ILE A 128 8.15 7.13 0.32
C ILE A 128 9.36 6.50 -0.38
N GLN A 129 10.48 7.20 -0.43
CA GLN A 129 11.70 6.63 -1.02
C GLN A 129 12.27 5.48 -0.19
N GLN A 130 12.10 5.51 1.12
CA GLN A 130 12.46 4.38 1.97
C GLN A 130 11.62 3.15 1.65
N VAL A 131 10.32 3.34 1.42
CA VAL A 131 9.45 2.25 0.97
C VAL A 131 9.91 1.71 -0.38
N SER A 132 10.25 2.60 -1.31
CA SER A 132 10.76 2.21 -2.63
C SER A 132 12.03 1.37 -2.51
N THR A 133 12.98 1.82 -1.72
CA THR A 133 14.26 1.13 -1.55
C THR A 133 14.07 -0.25 -0.92
N TRP A 134 13.25 -0.32 0.13
CA TRP A 134 12.98 -1.58 0.82
C TRP A 134 12.25 -2.55 -0.10
N ALA A 135 11.23 -2.06 -0.80
CA ALA A 135 10.45 -2.87 -1.73
C ALA A 135 11.31 -3.38 -2.89
N GLN A 136 12.19 -2.54 -3.41
CA GLN A 136 13.09 -2.95 -4.49
C GLN A 136 14.00 -4.11 -4.07
N THR A 137 14.52 -4.07 -2.85
CA THR A 137 15.38 -5.12 -2.30
C THR A 137 14.63 -6.46 -2.18
N HIS A 138 13.33 -6.40 -1.88
CA HIS A 138 12.53 -7.60 -1.61
C HIS A 138 11.60 -7.99 -2.75
N PHE A 139 11.63 -7.25 -3.87
CA PHE A 139 10.76 -7.51 -5.01
C PHE A 139 11.19 -8.79 -5.73
N CYS A 140 10.23 -9.70 -5.89
CA CYS A 140 10.44 -10.97 -6.60
C CYS A 140 9.32 -11.14 -7.63
N PRO A 141 9.58 -10.87 -8.93
CA PRO A 141 8.54 -10.94 -9.96
C PRO A 141 7.91 -12.32 -10.12
N GLU A 142 8.63 -13.37 -9.78
CA GLU A 142 8.15 -14.76 -9.93
C GLU A 142 7.43 -15.27 -8.68
N ARG A 143 7.32 -14.48 -7.62
CA ARG A 143 6.65 -14.92 -6.38
C ARG A 143 5.19 -15.20 -6.64
N HIS A 144 4.72 -16.36 -6.21
CA HIS A 144 3.31 -16.68 -6.29
C HIS A 144 2.56 -15.97 -5.16
N ILE A 145 1.59 -15.15 -5.53
CA ILE A 145 0.76 -14.39 -4.59
C ILE A 145 -0.69 -14.80 -4.78
N PRO A 146 -1.29 -15.55 -3.85
CA PRO A 146 -2.73 -15.81 -3.93
C PRO A 146 -3.51 -14.55 -3.60
N LEU A 147 -4.43 -14.16 -4.49
CA LEU A 147 -5.28 -12.98 -4.28
C LEU A 147 -6.69 -13.39 -3.91
N GLU A 148 -7.27 -12.65 -2.98
CA GLU A 148 -8.70 -12.75 -2.67
C GLU A 148 -9.44 -11.66 -3.42
N HIS A 149 -10.57 -12.02 -3.99
CA HIS A 149 -11.40 -11.11 -4.77
C HIS A 149 -12.74 -10.83 -4.08
#